data_8a2d951210a91b59ab6d2166c7a6bccf
#
_entry.id   8a2d951210a91b59ab6d2166c7a6bccf
#
_cell.length_a   1.000
_cell.length_b   1.000
_cell.length_c   1.000
_cell.angle_alpha   90.00
_cell.angle_beta   90.00
_cell.angle_gamma   90.00
#
_symmetry.space_group_name_H-M   'P 1'
#
loop_
_entity.id
_entity.type
_entity.pdbx_description
1 polymer ?
#
loop_
_entity_poly.entity_id
_entity_poly.type
_entity_poly.pdbx_seq_one_letter_code
_entity_poly.pdbx_strand_id
1 'polypeptide(L)'
;MYQKWEIAGASGYLGQSGPTLLAGLGAEKAVDVVRMLWPTGVPQDEVNLAAEKTQAIAELDRRGSSCPILFSWNGRQYEFIADMIGPGVVGHWVAPGERDVPDPDEYLKVPAKSVREKNGTLSFKFMEPMEETVYLDEVRLVAVDHPANVEVNPNERFVSNPPFPEFRVIATQNARVPAGAWDDRGRDVLPLLAKRDRKYVTEFAGLPFAGFAKLHWIELDLGAWDTQRPLRLLLDGYTDYFTATSMYAADQAGIKVIAPYVEAQDAQGKWVRVVEDMGFPAGLARTMVTDLTGKIPAGTRRIRIPVWGTATN
;
A
#
# COMPACT_ATOMS: atom_id res chain seq x y z
N MET A 1 22.62 32.14 0.09
CA MET A 1 22.79 32.20 1.58
C MET A 1 22.33 30.86 2.14
N TYR A 2 23.01 30.31 3.14
CA TYR A 2 22.59 29.09 3.85
C TYR A 2 22.32 29.43 5.31
N GLN A 3 21.19 28.97 5.84
CA GLN A 3 20.80 29.11 7.23
C GLN A 3 20.26 27.77 7.74
N LYS A 4 20.49 27.46 9.01
CA LYS A 4 20.00 26.24 9.67
C LYS A 4 19.33 26.61 10.99
N TRP A 5 18.18 25.99 11.24
CA TRP A 5 17.46 26.10 12.52
C TRP A 5 17.07 24.72 13.02
N GLU A 6 16.89 24.63 14.31
CA GLU A 6 16.30 23.47 14.95
C GLU A 6 15.08 23.94 15.74
N ILE A 7 13.96 23.24 15.57
CA ILE A 7 12.74 23.49 16.32
C ILE A 7 12.68 22.47 17.44
N ALA A 8 13.03 22.88 18.66
CA ALA A 8 12.95 22.05 19.86
C ALA A 8 11.58 22.25 20.53
N GLY A 9 10.97 21.17 21.01
CA GLY A 9 9.73 21.22 21.77
C GLY A 9 9.84 21.93 23.12
N ALA A 10 11.09 22.09 23.65
CA ALA A 10 11.41 22.89 24.82
C ALA A 10 12.73 23.61 24.56
N SER A 11 12.69 24.93 24.40
CA SER A 11 13.84 25.73 24.00
C SER A 11 14.39 26.64 25.11
N GLY A 12 13.71 26.74 26.22
CA GLY A 12 14.14 27.57 27.34
C GLY A 12 13.49 27.13 28.65
N TYR A 13 14.22 27.16 29.73
CA TYR A 13 13.85 26.63 31.06
C TYR A 13 12.38 26.88 31.45
N LEU A 14 11.97 28.15 31.63
CA LEU A 14 10.58 28.54 31.89
C LEU A 14 9.97 29.34 30.76
N GLY A 15 10.68 29.54 29.66
CA GLY A 15 10.23 30.21 28.46
C GLY A 15 10.34 29.31 27.26
N GLN A 16 9.35 29.34 26.39
CA GLN A 16 9.36 28.58 25.14
C GLN A 16 8.98 29.50 23.97
N SER A 17 9.80 29.48 22.94
CA SER A 17 9.44 30.13 21.67
C SER A 17 8.37 29.33 20.92
N GLY A 18 7.48 30.02 20.22
CA GLY A 18 6.55 29.37 19.34
C GLY A 18 7.25 28.59 18.21
N PRO A 19 6.57 27.66 17.55
CA PRO A 19 7.14 26.85 16.47
C PRO A 19 7.37 27.63 15.16
N THR A 20 6.99 28.90 15.11
CA THR A 20 7.17 29.76 13.94
C THR A 20 8.61 30.23 13.84
N LEU A 21 9.27 29.89 12.74
CA LEU A 21 10.60 30.38 12.42
C LEU A 21 10.55 31.68 11.65
N LEU A 22 11.41 32.62 12.00
CA LEU A 22 11.63 33.83 11.24
C LEU A 22 13.00 33.75 10.57
N ALA A 23 13.01 33.68 9.23
CA ALA A 23 14.22 33.67 8.44
C ALA A 23 14.49 35.06 7.82
N GLY A 24 15.62 35.66 8.13
CA GLY A 24 16.07 36.90 7.50
C GLY A 24 16.65 36.60 6.10
N LEU A 25 16.07 37.14 5.05
CA LEU A 25 16.50 36.88 3.68
C LEU A 25 17.30 38.06 3.05
N GLY A 26 17.48 39.15 3.80
CA GLY A 26 18.11 40.35 3.29
C GLY A 26 17.29 40.98 2.14
N ALA A 27 17.88 41.14 0.97
CA ALA A 27 17.23 41.69 -0.21
C ALA A 27 16.57 40.64 -1.13
N GLU A 28 16.68 39.36 -0.77
CA GLU A 28 16.17 38.27 -1.59
C GLU A 28 14.64 38.19 -1.52
N LYS A 29 14.02 37.94 -2.67
CA LYS A 29 12.55 37.90 -2.81
C LYS A 29 11.96 36.51 -2.65
N ALA A 30 12.79 35.50 -2.63
CA ALA A 30 12.39 34.12 -2.46
C ALA A 30 13.52 33.28 -1.86
N VAL A 31 13.17 32.14 -1.31
CA VAL A 31 14.09 31.08 -0.88
C VAL A 31 14.05 29.99 -1.95
N ASP A 32 15.22 29.63 -2.48
CA ASP A 32 15.32 28.59 -3.51
C ASP A 32 14.85 27.24 -2.98
N VAL A 33 15.31 26.83 -1.79
CA VAL A 33 14.97 25.55 -1.15
C VAL A 33 14.89 25.72 0.35
N VAL A 34 13.82 25.21 0.95
CA VAL A 34 13.71 24.96 2.38
C VAL A 34 13.65 23.46 2.59
N ARG A 35 14.72 22.90 3.15
CA ARG A 35 14.78 21.49 3.53
C ARG A 35 14.39 21.33 4.99
N MET A 36 13.44 20.46 5.24
CA MET A 36 12.98 20.08 6.58
C MET A 36 13.32 18.62 6.83
N LEU A 37 13.88 18.35 8.00
CA LEU A 37 14.01 17.00 8.53
C LEU A 37 12.97 16.87 9.64
N TRP A 38 11.93 16.12 9.36
CA TRP A 38 10.86 15.90 10.30
C TRP A 38 11.28 14.91 11.40
N PRO A 39 10.66 14.94 12.60
CA PRO A 39 10.95 13.98 13.67
C PRO A 39 10.74 12.53 13.27
N THR A 40 9.93 12.29 12.26
CA THR A 40 9.70 10.97 11.64
C THR A 40 10.88 10.45 10.81
N GLY A 41 11.93 11.29 10.61
CA GLY A 41 13.07 10.99 9.75
C GLY A 41 12.86 11.36 8.29
N VAL A 42 11.67 11.82 7.91
CA VAL A 42 11.35 12.18 6.53
C VAL A 42 11.96 13.52 6.13
N PRO A 43 12.81 13.60 5.10
CA PRO A 43 13.21 14.86 4.49
C PRO A 43 12.10 15.38 3.56
N GLN A 44 11.79 16.67 3.67
CA GLN A 44 10.85 17.37 2.80
C GLN A 44 11.50 18.66 2.29
N ASP A 45 11.41 18.88 0.99
CA ASP A 45 11.92 20.08 0.36
C ASP A 45 10.76 20.90 -0.23
N GLU A 46 10.70 22.18 0.17
CA GLU A 46 9.85 23.18 -0.48
C GLU A 46 10.76 24.10 -1.31
N VAL A 47 10.32 24.41 -2.52
CA VAL A 47 11.12 25.19 -3.47
C VAL A 47 10.45 26.50 -3.84
N ASN A 48 11.25 27.52 -4.11
CA ASN A 48 10.80 28.84 -4.56
C ASN A 48 9.76 29.50 -3.65
N LEU A 49 9.96 29.42 -2.33
CA LEU A 49 9.06 30.07 -1.37
C LEU A 49 9.26 31.58 -1.39
N ALA A 50 8.16 32.32 -1.62
CA ALA A 50 8.22 33.76 -1.66
C ALA A 50 8.57 34.37 -0.28
N ALA A 51 9.43 35.41 -0.29
CA ALA A 51 9.70 36.21 0.89
C ALA A 51 8.46 37.02 1.35
N GLU A 52 8.55 37.62 2.53
CA GLU A 52 7.52 38.47 3.12
C GLU A 52 6.15 37.81 3.28
N LYS A 53 6.15 36.49 3.41
CA LYS A 53 4.94 35.68 3.64
C LYS A 53 5.15 34.68 4.74
N THR A 54 4.14 34.48 5.55
CA THR A 54 4.05 33.32 6.44
C THR A 54 3.64 32.10 5.62
N GLN A 55 4.47 31.06 5.62
CA GLN A 55 4.21 29.77 4.97
C GLN A 55 3.84 28.76 6.06
N ALA A 56 2.68 28.16 5.94
CA ALA A 56 2.32 27.00 6.75
C ALA A 56 2.72 25.74 5.98
N ILE A 57 3.68 25.00 6.51
CA ILE A 57 4.18 23.77 5.92
C ILE A 57 3.79 22.62 6.82
N ALA A 58 3.04 21.69 6.30
CA ALA A 58 2.71 20.46 6.99
C ALA A 58 3.59 19.33 6.45
N GLU A 59 3.96 18.41 7.33
CA GLU A 59 4.62 17.19 6.91
C GLU A 59 3.78 16.45 5.88
N LEU A 60 4.41 16.07 4.79
CA LEU A 60 3.75 15.25 3.77
C LEU A 60 3.43 13.89 4.38
N ASP A 61 2.15 13.53 4.36
CA ASP A 61 1.70 12.20 4.72
C ASP A 61 2.22 11.21 3.65
N ARG A 62 3.39 10.66 3.91
CA ARG A 62 4.04 9.65 3.06
C ARG A 62 3.57 8.25 3.40
N ARG A 63 2.52 8.13 4.22
CA ARG A 63 1.96 6.86 4.68
C ARG A 63 2.92 5.70 4.52
N GLY A 64 3.90 5.71 5.41
CA GLY A 64 4.57 4.53 5.88
C GLY A 64 5.38 3.68 4.91
N SER A 65 5.72 4.12 3.70
CA SER A 65 6.69 3.34 2.96
C SER A 65 8.11 3.84 3.23
N SER A 66 8.88 3.06 3.97
CA SER A 66 10.33 3.20 4.03
C SER A 66 10.99 2.63 2.77
N CYS A 67 10.22 2.01 1.91
CA CYS A 67 10.69 1.31 0.73
C CYS A 67 11.02 2.26 -0.41
N PRO A 68 11.87 1.83 -1.35
CA PRO A 68 12.19 2.59 -2.55
C PRO A 68 10.93 3.00 -3.30
N ILE A 69 10.98 4.13 -3.95
CA ILE A 69 9.85 4.66 -4.73
C ILE A 69 10.24 4.84 -6.19
N LEU A 70 9.27 4.53 -7.05
CA LEU A 70 9.40 4.65 -8.49
C LEU A 70 8.73 5.91 -8.99
N PHE A 71 9.47 6.69 -9.78
CA PHE A 71 8.96 7.82 -10.55
C PHE A 71 9.13 7.56 -12.05
N SER A 72 8.19 8.06 -12.84
CA SER A 72 8.24 8.06 -14.31
C SER A 72 8.08 9.46 -14.87
N TRP A 73 8.76 9.75 -15.97
CA TRP A 73 8.60 11.01 -16.68
C TRP A 73 7.30 11.02 -17.50
N ASN A 74 6.38 11.92 -17.14
CA ASN A 74 5.05 12.03 -17.78
C ASN A 74 4.99 13.05 -18.94
N GLY A 75 6.14 13.58 -19.38
CA GLY A 75 6.25 14.63 -20.39
C GLY A 75 6.40 16.03 -19.81
N ARG A 76 6.08 16.24 -18.54
CA ARG A 76 6.18 17.52 -17.85
C ARG A 76 7.08 17.45 -16.61
N GLN A 77 6.92 16.40 -15.83
CA GLN A 77 7.65 16.20 -14.57
C GLN A 77 7.78 14.70 -14.28
N TYR A 78 8.63 14.36 -13.32
CA TYR A 78 8.63 13.03 -12.75
C TYR A 78 7.41 12.88 -11.84
N GLU A 79 6.57 11.92 -12.14
CA GLU A 79 5.35 11.58 -11.42
C GLU A 79 5.61 10.34 -10.58
N PHE A 80 5.18 10.37 -9.32
CA PHE A 80 5.21 9.22 -8.45
C PHE A 80 4.30 8.11 -8.99
N ILE A 81 4.80 6.89 -9.08
CA ILE A 81 4.06 5.73 -9.57
C ILE A 81 3.62 4.84 -8.42
N ALA A 82 4.58 4.30 -7.68
CA ALA A 82 4.35 3.40 -6.57
C ALA A 82 5.59 3.33 -5.67
N ASP A 83 5.42 2.84 -4.47
CA ASP A 83 6.52 2.30 -3.69
C ASP A 83 6.87 0.90 -4.22
N MET A 84 8.10 0.52 -4.02
CA MET A 84 8.58 -0.83 -4.25
C MET A 84 8.86 -1.40 -2.87
N ILE A 85 8.05 -2.37 -2.44
CA ILE A 85 8.20 -2.94 -1.10
C ILE A 85 9.47 -3.74 -1.02
N GLY A 86 9.99 -4.09 -2.17
CA GLY A 86 10.99 -5.09 -2.27
C GLY A 86 10.46 -6.44 -1.79
N PRO A 87 11.24 -7.46 -1.91
CA PRO A 87 10.88 -8.83 -1.57
C PRO A 87 10.83 -9.09 -0.06
N GLY A 88 10.69 -8.09 0.75
CA GLY A 88 10.76 -8.17 2.20
C GLY A 88 12.04 -7.55 2.76
N VAL A 89 12.13 -7.48 4.07
CA VAL A 89 13.28 -6.91 4.77
C VAL A 89 14.26 -8.03 5.16
N VAL A 90 15.44 -8.03 4.55
CA VAL A 90 16.46 -9.03 4.82
C VAL A 90 16.77 -9.13 6.32
N GLY A 91 16.59 -10.31 6.87
CA GLY A 91 16.84 -10.57 8.29
C GLY A 91 15.77 -10.07 9.25
N HIS A 92 14.63 -9.56 8.75
CA HIS A 92 13.51 -9.15 9.59
C HIS A 92 13.01 -10.33 10.44
N TRP A 93 12.75 -10.07 11.71
CA TRP A 93 12.22 -11.10 12.61
C TRP A 93 10.74 -11.34 12.31
N VAL A 94 10.38 -12.58 12.08
CA VAL A 94 9.01 -13.00 11.75
C VAL A 94 8.39 -13.80 12.88
N ALA A 95 9.15 -14.78 13.40
CA ALA A 95 8.73 -15.66 14.48
C ALA A 95 9.97 -16.18 15.23
N PRO A 96 9.82 -16.85 16.38
CA PRO A 96 10.92 -17.47 17.08
C PRO A 96 11.74 -18.42 16.18
N GLY A 97 13.00 -18.06 15.96
CA GLY A 97 13.90 -18.82 15.07
C GLY A 97 13.70 -18.59 13.57
N GLU A 98 12.76 -17.74 13.19
CA GLU A 98 12.45 -17.46 11.79
C GLU A 98 12.79 -16.02 11.41
N ARG A 99 13.35 -15.86 10.22
CA ARG A 99 13.62 -14.58 9.58
C ARG A 99 12.89 -14.52 8.26
N ASP A 100 12.56 -13.30 7.85
CA ASP A 100 11.95 -13.07 6.56
C ASP A 100 12.82 -13.62 5.43
N VAL A 101 12.18 -14.31 4.50
CA VAL A 101 12.81 -14.83 3.28
C VAL A 101 12.38 -13.89 2.15
N PRO A 102 13.29 -13.04 1.65
CA PRO A 102 12.92 -12.08 0.62
C PRO A 102 12.47 -12.76 -0.67
N ASP A 103 11.35 -12.26 -1.24
CA ASP A 103 10.99 -12.54 -2.62
C ASP A 103 11.97 -11.81 -3.54
N PRO A 104 12.68 -12.48 -4.46
CA PRO A 104 13.67 -11.83 -5.32
C PRO A 104 13.04 -10.92 -6.39
N ASP A 105 11.74 -11.00 -6.63
CA ASP A 105 11.07 -10.33 -7.72
C ASP A 105 9.89 -9.48 -7.27
N GLU A 106 9.73 -8.30 -7.85
CA GLU A 106 8.57 -7.46 -7.65
C GLU A 106 8.02 -6.94 -8.98
N TYR A 107 6.70 -6.82 -9.08
CA TYR A 107 6.01 -6.43 -10.30
C TYR A 107 5.14 -5.21 -10.05
N LEU A 108 5.38 -4.13 -10.79
CA LEU A 108 4.64 -2.89 -10.64
C LEU A 108 3.92 -2.52 -11.93
N LYS A 109 2.71 -2.02 -11.81
CA LYS A 109 1.96 -1.46 -12.93
C LYS A 109 2.31 0.02 -13.12
N VAL A 110 2.90 0.34 -14.26
CA VAL A 110 3.12 1.72 -14.68
C VAL A 110 2.06 2.11 -15.71
N PRO A 111 1.14 3.05 -15.40
CA PRO A 111 0.14 3.48 -16.37
C PRO A 111 0.77 4.13 -17.59
N ALA A 112 0.34 3.77 -18.81
CA ALA A 112 0.90 4.32 -20.04
C ALA A 112 0.79 5.86 -20.13
N LYS A 113 -0.21 6.46 -19.49
CA LYS A 113 -0.35 7.93 -19.40
C LYS A 113 0.77 8.62 -18.62
N SER A 114 1.40 7.89 -17.69
CA SER A 114 2.50 8.39 -16.83
C SER A 114 3.88 8.21 -17.45
N VAL A 115 3.96 7.69 -18.69
CA VAL A 115 5.22 7.46 -19.39
C VAL A 115 5.24 8.28 -20.69
N ARG A 116 6.25 9.12 -20.84
CA ARG A 116 6.51 9.90 -22.07
C ARG A 116 7.99 9.90 -22.38
N GLU A 117 8.28 10.02 -23.65
CA GLU A 117 9.64 10.19 -24.12
C GLU A 117 10.28 11.46 -23.56
N LYS A 118 11.56 11.36 -23.21
CA LYS A 118 12.43 12.45 -22.84
C LYS A 118 13.75 12.29 -23.61
N ASN A 119 13.98 13.15 -24.61
CA ASN A 119 15.16 13.12 -25.47
C ASN A 119 15.41 11.73 -26.12
N GLY A 120 14.38 11.13 -26.70
CA GLY A 120 14.47 9.84 -27.39
C GLY A 120 14.47 8.61 -26.48
N THR A 121 14.30 8.80 -25.18
CA THR A 121 14.32 7.69 -24.19
C THR A 121 13.14 7.77 -23.22
N LEU A 122 12.77 6.64 -22.64
CA LEU A 122 11.88 6.60 -21.49
C LEU A 122 12.71 6.75 -20.21
N SER A 123 12.28 7.61 -19.32
CA SER A 123 13.06 7.97 -18.13
C SER A 123 12.31 7.63 -16.83
N PHE A 124 12.95 6.82 -16.01
CA PHE A 124 12.47 6.41 -14.69
C PHE A 124 13.48 6.82 -13.63
N LYS A 125 13.02 7.01 -12.41
CA LYS A 125 13.87 7.25 -11.24
C LYS A 125 13.42 6.33 -10.10
N PHE A 126 14.40 5.71 -9.49
CA PHE A 126 14.25 5.00 -8.22
C PHE A 126 14.84 5.88 -7.14
N MET A 127 14.16 6.03 -6.03
CA MET A 127 14.58 6.86 -4.92
C MET A 127 14.36 6.12 -3.61
N GLU A 128 15.34 6.21 -2.72
CA GLU A 128 15.27 5.70 -1.36
C GLU A 128 15.06 6.88 -0.40
N PRO A 129 13.86 7.06 0.16
CA PRO A 129 13.55 8.25 0.96
C PRO A 129 14.04 8.16 2.41
N MET A 130 14.35 6.97 2.92
CA MET A 130 14.64 6.73 4.33
C MET A 130 16.10 6.33 4.59
N GLU A 131 16.99 6.50 3.61
CA GLU A 131 18.42 6.15 3.72
C GLU A 131 18.67 4.67 4.05
N GLU A 132 17.78 3.80 3.62
CA GLU A 132 17.96 2.35 3.74
C GLU A 132 18.88 1.82 2.64
N THR A 133 19.47 0.66 2.88
CA THR A 133 20.30 0.01 1.87
C THR A 133 19.43 -0.80 0.91
N VAL A 134 19.42 -0.41 -0.34
CA VAL A 134 18.65 -1.06 -1.40
C VAL A 134 19.59 -1.77 -2.36
N TYR A 135 19.28 -3.02 -2.67
CA TYR A 135 19.97 -3.81 -3.68
C TYR A 135 19.05 -3.97 -4.89
N LEU A 136 19.38 -3.27 -5.96
CA LEU A 136 18.65 -3.32 -7.23
C LEU A 136 19.56 -4.01 -8.26
N ASP A 137 19.27 -5.26 -8.54
CA ASP A 137 20.09 -6.09 -9.43
C ASP A 137 19.65 -5.96 -10.89
N GLU A 138 18.36 -6.09 -11.15
CA GLU A 138 17.80 -6.00 -12.51
C GLU A 138 16.53 -5.14 -12.53
N VAL A 139 16.34 -4.36 -13.60
CA VAL A 139 15.09 -3.66 -13.90
C VAL A 139 14.65 -4.01 -15.30
N ARG A 140 13.44 -4.51 -15.45
CA ARG A 140 12.85 -4.88 -16.73
C ARG A 140 11.56 -4.10 -17.00
N LEU A 141 11.53 -3.30 -18.05
CA LEU A 141 10.32 -2.64 -18.52
C LEU A 141 9.60 -3.54 -19.53
N VAL A 142 8.37 -3.90 -19.23
CA VAL A 142 7.52 -4.71 -20.11
C VAL A 142 6.35 -3.87 -20.60
N ALA A 143 6.21 -3.71 -21.91
CA ALA A 143 5.05 -3.08 -22.54
C ALA A 143 3.98 -4.16 -22.81
N VAL A 144 2.75 -3.85 -22.46
CA VAL A 144 1.61 -4.75 -22.69
C VAL A 144 0.55 -4.01 -23.51
N ASP A 145 0.38 -4.45 -24.75
CA ASP A 145 -0.70 -3.96 -25.63
C ASP A 145 -1.98 -4.74 -25.36
N HIS A 146 -3.07 -4.02 -25.15
CA HIS A 146 -4.37 -4.64 -24.90
C HIS A 146 -5.51 -3.77 -25.43
N PRO A 147 -6.67 -4.37 -25.76
CA PRO A 147 -7.86 -3.61 -26.14
C PRO A 147 -8.30 -2.65 -25.03
N ALA A 148 -8.92 -1.54 -25.40
CA ALA A 148 -9.36 -0.50 -24.46
C ALA A 148 -10.36 -0.98 -23.40
N ASN A 149 -11.12 -2.04 -23.70
CA ASN A 149 -12.10 -2.66 -22.78
C ASN A 149 -11.50 -3.79 -21.92
N VAL A 150 -10.19 -3.99 -21.98
CA VAL A 150 -9.46 -4.94 -21.16
C VAL A 150 -8.64 -4.16 -20.12
N GLU A 151 -8.75 -4.52 -18.87
CA GLU A 151 -7.84 -4.06 -17.82
C GLU A 151 -6.78 -5.12 -17.61
N VAL A 152 -5.52 -4.70 -17.54
CA VAL A 152 -4.39 -5.58 -17.24
C VAL A 152 -3.75 -5.19 -15.92
N ASN A 153 -3.41 -6.18 -15.11
CA ASN A 153 -2.73 -5.97 -13.85
C ASN A 153 -1.61 -7.01 -13.72
N PRO A 154 -0.45 -6.66 -13.18
CA PRO A 154 0.54 -7.62 -12.74
C PRO A 154 0.04 -8.30 -11.45
N ASN A 155 0.75 -9.30 -11.01
CA ASN A 155 0.47 -9.96 -9.75
C ASN A 155 1.23 -9.25 -8.62
N GLU A 156 0.68 -8.15 -8.10
CA GLU A 156 1.30 -7.29 -7.08
C GLU A 156 1.03 -7.75 -5.64
N ARG A 157 0.76 -9.00 -5.40
CA ARG A 157 0.56 -9.51 -4.04
C ARG A 157 1.89 -9.82 -3.37
N PHE A 158 2.02 -9.45 -2.12
CA PHE A 158 3.10 -9.87 -1.26
C PHE A 158 2.76 -11.21 -0.58
N VAL A 159 3.71 -12.11 -0.54
CA VAL A 159 3.62 -13.40 0.17
C VAL A 159 4.88 -13.55 1.00
N SER A 160 4.72 -13.81 2.30
CA SER A 160 5.83 -13.84 3.25
C SER A 160 6.74 -15.07 3.17
N ASN A 161 6.34 -16.09 2.41
CA ASN A 161 7.11 -17.35 2.28
C ASN A 161 6.96 -17.95 0.89
N PRO A 162 7.95 -18.66 0.39
CA PRO A 162 7.84 -19.41 -0.86
C PRO A 162 6.67 -20.43 -0.85
N PRO A 163 6.08 -20.71 -2.03
CA PRO A 163 6.44 -20.20 -3.35
C PRO A 163 5.97 -18.76 -3.58
N PHE A 164 6.90 -17.91 -4.02
CA PHE A 164 6.59 -16.54 -4.34
C PHE A 164 5.77 -16.39 -5.62
N PRO A 165 5.03 -15.28 -5.79
CA PRO A 165 4.27 -15.02 -6.99
C PRO A 165 5.18 -14.86 -8.21
N GLU A 166 4.95 -15.63 -9.25
CA GLU A 166 5.61 -15.45 -10.53
C GLU A 166 5.04 -14.27 -11.32
N PHE A 167 5.86 -13.66 -12.19
CA PHE A 167 5.38 -12.64 -13.13
C PHE A 167 4.20 -13.15 -13.95
N ARG A 168 3.11 -12.44 -13.86
CA ARG A 168 1.89 -12.78 -14.61
C ARG A 168 1.12 -11.53 -14.97
N VAL A 169 0.82 -11.35 -16.26
CA VAL A 169 -0.12 -10.35 -16.72
C VAL A 169 -1.53 -10.93 -16.67
N ILE A 170 -2.37 -10.38 -15.80
CA ILE A 170 -3.74 -10.81 -15.62
C ILE A 170 -4.65 -9.84 -16.37
N ALA A 171 -5.28 -10.32 -17.44
CA ALA A 171 -6.26 -9.57 -18.22
C ALA A 171 -7.68 -9.81 -17.69
N THR A 172 -8.43 -8.72 -17.49
CA THR A 172 -9.81 -8.76 -17.02
C THR A 172 -10.71 -7.89 -17.90
N GLN A 173 -11.96 -8.27 -17.99
CA GLN A 173 -13.01 -7.52 -18.71
C GLN A 173 -14.28 -7.47 -17.87
N ASN A 174 -15.13 -6.48 -18.16
CA ASN A 174 -16.44 -6.36 -17.53
C ASN A 174 -16.34 -6.24 -15.99
N ALA A 175 -15.38 -5.47 -15.51
CA ALA A 175 -15.28 -5.15 -14.10
C ALA A 175 -16.60 -4.55 -13.61
N ARG A 176 -17.09 -5.02 -12.47
CA ARG A 176 -18.32 -4.56 -11.86
C ARG A 176 -18.17 -4.46 -10.36
N VAL A 177 -18.92 -3.57 -9.77
CA VAL A 177 -19.04 -3.44 -8.33
C VAL A 177 -19.90 -4.60 -7.81
N PRO A 178 -19.62 -5.14 -6.60
CA PRO A 178 -20.51 -6.08 -5.93
C PRO A 178 -21.94 -5.53 -5.81
N ALA A 179 -22.93 -6.42 -5.76
CA ALA A 179 -24.32 -6.02 -5.54
C ALA A 179 -24.58 -5.50 -4.12
N GLY A 180 -23.73 -5.87 -3.16
CA GLY A 180 -23.73 -5.38 -1.79
C GLY A 180 -22.40 -5.69 -1.11
N ALA A 181 -22.07 -4.93 -0.07
CA ALA A 181 -20.87 -5.16 0.74
C ALA A 181 -21.14 -4.74 2.19
N TRP A 182 -20.72 -5.58 3.12
CA TRP A 182 -20.90 -5.33 4.57
C TRP A 182 -19.62 -5.68 5.33
N ASP A 183 -19.38 -4.93 6.39
CA ASP A 183 -18.32 -5.27 7.33
C ASP A 183 -18.77 -6.33 8.37
N ASP A 184 -17.88 -6.72 9.24
CA ASP A 184 -18.12 -7.70 10.32
C ASP A 184 -19.17 -7.26 11.34
N ARG A 185 -19.60 -5.99 11.34
CA ARG A 185 -20.65 -5.41 12.16
C ARG A 185 -21.97 -5.24 11.40
N GLY A 186 -22.02 -5.70 10.14
CA GLY A 186 -23.20 -5.59 9.29
C GLY A 186 -23.44 -4.19 8.71
N ARG A 187 -22.47 -3.28 8.80
CA ARG A 187 -22.58 -1.94 8.21
C ARG A 187 -22.38 -2.01 6.71
N ASP A 188 -23.17 -1.27 5.94
CA ASP A 188 -22.97 -1.13 4.49
C ASP A 188 -21.67 -0.36 4.21
N VAL A 189 -20.72 -1.05 3.60
CA VAL A 189 -19.42 -0.49 3.18
C VAL A 189 -19.27 -0.39 1.67
N LEU A 190 -20.32 -0.74 0.91
CA LEU A 190 -20.28 -0.67 -0.56
C LEU A 190 -19.87 0.72 -1.09
N PRO A 191 -20.32 1.85 -0.52
CA PRO A 191 -19.88 3.16 -0.97
C PRO A 191 -18.37 3.40 -0.90
N LEU A 192 -17.67 2.74 0.04
CA LEU A 192 -16.21 2.81 0.20
C LEU A 192 -15.47 1.91 -0.79
N LEU A 193 -16.13 0.87 -1.32
CA LEU A 193 -15.54 -0.14 -2.20
C LEU A 193 -15.88 0.08 -3.68
N ALA A 194 -16.86 0.93 -3.99
CA ALA A 194 -17.37 1.08 -5.34
C ALA A 194 -16.43 1.82 -6.30
N LYS A 195 -15.40 2.50 -5.81
CA LYS A 195 -14.51 3.35 -6.60
C LYS A 195 -13.09 3.29 -6.07
N ARG A 196 -12.11 3.40 -6.96
CA ARG A 196 -10.70 3.63 -6.60
C ARG A 196 -10.48 5.12 -6.32
N ASP A 197 -10.97 5.62 -5.19
CA ASP A 197 -10.92 7.03 -4.81
C ASP A 197 -10.12 7.28 -3.51
N ARG A 198 -9.32 6.30 -3.09
CA ARG A 198 -8.53 6.31 -1.85
C ARG A 198 -9.38 6.35 -0.58
N LYS A 199 -10.62 5.92 -0.65
CA LYS A 199 -11.46 5.66 0.52
C LYS A 199 -11.48 4.18 0.78
N TYR A 200 -11.24 3.80 2.01
CA TYR A 200 -11.10 2.40 2.40
C TYR A 200 -11.94 2.11 3.64
N VAL A 201 -12.22 0.84 3.87
CA VAL A 201 -12.81 0.39 5.13
C VAL A 201 -11.68 0.39 6.17
N THR A 202 -11.76 1.28 7.16
CA THR A 202 -10.70 1.49 8.17
C THR A 202 -11.18 1.36 9.60
N GLU A 203 -12.48 1.28 9.83
CA GLU A 203 -13.06 1.25 11.18
C GLU A 203 -13.14 -0.16 11.77
N PHE A 204 -12.02 -0.83 11.91
CA PHE A 204 -11.90 -2.12 12.58
C PHE A 204 -11.25 -1.97 13.97
N ALA A 205 -11.46 -2.97 14.84
CA ALA A 205 -10.94 -2.94 16.19
C ALA A 205 -9.45 -3.27 16.22
N GLY A 206 -8.61 -2.27 16.53
CA GLY A 206 -7.17 -2.46 16.71
C GLY A 206 -6.85 -3.32 17.93
N LEU A 207 -5.72 -4.00 17.87
CA LEU A 207 -5.05 -4.63 19.00
C LEU A 207 -3.99 -3.67 19.57
N PRO A 208 -3.47 -3.90 20.78
CA PRO A 208 -2.43 -3.05 21.36
C PRO A 208 -1.04 -3.22 20.72
N PHE A 209 -0.97 -3.83 19.55
CA PHE A 209 0.25 -4.05 18.77
C PHE A 209 0.12 -3.32 17.45
N ALA A 210 1.09 -2.47 17.10
CA ALA A 210 1.07 -1.71 15.87
C ALA A 210 0.96 -2.65 14.65
N GLY A 211 0.02 -2.37 13.74
CA GLY A 211 -0.25 -3.20 12.56
C GLY A 211 -1.20 -4.38 12.79
N PHE A 212 -1.69 -4.59 14.01
CA PHE A 212 -2.59 -5.71 14.32
C PHE A 212 -4.00 -5.24 14.67
N ALA A 213 -4.99 -5.96 14.18
CA ALA A 213 -6.40 -5.76 14.50
C ALA A 213 -7.06 -7.09 14.88
N LYS A 214 -8.20 -7.03 15.55
CA LYS A 214 -9.05 -8.20 15.75
C LYS A 214 -9.48 -8.76 14.41
N LEU A 215 -9.75 -10.06 14.36
CA LEU A 215 -10.33 -10.69 13.18
C LEU A 215 -11.59 -9.92 12.76
N HIS A 216 -11.58 -9.48 11.53
CA HIS A 216 -12.70 -8.80 10.89
C HIS A 216 -12.79 -9.26 9.44
N TRP A 217 -13.88 -8.94 8.75
CA TRP A 217 -14.07 -9.32 7.37
C TRP A 217 -14.90 -8.29 6.62
N ILE A 218 -14.77 -8.34 5.31
CA ILE A 218 -15.69 -7.71 4.39
C ILE A 218 -16.48 -8.82 3.70
N GLU A 219 -17.79 -8.77 3.81
CA GLU A 219 -18.70 -9.66 3.10
C GLU A 219 -19.17 -8.99 1.81
N LEU A 220 -19.18 -9.72 0.71
CA LEU A 220 -19.58 -9.26 -0.61
C LEU A 220 -20.71 -10.11 -1.17
N ASP A 221 -21.73 -9.46 -1.71
CA ASP A 221 -22.70 -10.09 -2.62
C ASP A 221 -22.21 -9.87 -4.05
N LEU A 222 -21.78 -10.94 -4.71
CA LEU A 222 -21.27 -10.90 -6.08
C LEU A 222 -22.38 -10.62 -7.11
N GLY A 223 -23.64 -10.66 -6.70
CA GLY A 223 -24.78 -10.59 -7.61
C GLY A 223 -24.86 -11.82 -8.53
N ALA A 224 -25.59 -11.69 -9.61
CA ALA A 224 -25.65 -12.74 -10.63
C ALA A 224 -24.46 -12.64 -11.58
N TRP A 225 -23.83 -13.76 -11.91
CA TRP A 225 -22.80 -13.86 -12.94
C TRP A 225 -22.93 -15.16 -13.73
N ASP A 226 -22.33 -15.19 -14.91
CA ASP A 226 -22.23 -16.39 -15.72
C ASP A 226 -21.16 -17.32 -15.14
N THR A 227 -21.57 -18.41 -14.51
CA THR A 227 -20.69 -19.38 -13.85
C THR A 227 -19.77 -20.14 -14.82
N GLN A 228 -20.02 -20.05 -16.12
CA GLN A 228 -19.17 -20.64 -17.16
C GLN A 228 -17.99 -19.73 -17.51
N ARG A 229 -18.00 -18.49 -17.06
CA ARG A 229 -16.91 -17.54 -17.32
C ARG A 229 -15.96 -17.45 -16.14
N PRO A 230 -14.68 -17.18 -16.41
CA PRO A 230 -13.71 -16.90 -15.34
C PRO A 230 -14.20 -15.77 -14.43
N LEU A 231 -14.10 -15.98 -13.13
CA LEU A 231 -14.42 -14.98 -12.11
C LEU A 231 -13.14 -14.57 -11.38
N ARG A 232 -12.87 -13.27 -11.38
CA ARG A 232 -11.72 -12.71 -10.67
C ARG A 232 -12.17 -11.62 -9.73
N LEU A 233 -11.63 -11.63 -8.52
CA LEU A 233 -11.79 -10.59 -7.52
C LEU A 233 -10.61 -9.64 -7.62
N LEU A 234 -10.89 -8.37 -7.93
CA LEU A 234 -9.90 -7.30 -7.93
C LEU A 234 -10.07 -6.49 -6.65
N LEU A 235 -9.04 -6.41 -5.85
CA LEU A 235 -9.01 -5.67 -4.59
C LEU A 235 -7.98 -4.56 -4.69
N ASP A 236 -8.40 -3.33 -4.50
CA ASP A 236 -7.53 -2.18 -4.38
C ASP A 236 -7.47 -1.78 -2.90
N GLY A 237 -6.30 -1.91 -2.31
CA GLY A 237 -6.11 -1.70 -0.89
C GLY A 237 -4.66 -1.56 -0.48
N TYR A 238 -4.43 -1.36 0.79
CA TYR A 238 -3.10 -1.29 1.38
C TYR A 238 -3.08 -1.96 2.75
N THR A 239 -1.89 -2.31 3.20
CA THR A 239 -1.62 -2.83 4.54
C THR A 239 -0.48 -2.02 5.13
N ASP A 240 -0.69 -1.46 6.32
CA ASP A 240 0.40 -0.82 7.06
C ASP A 240 1.47 -1.85 7.45
N TYR A 241 2.71 -1.39 7.47
CA TYR A 241 3.82 -2.23 7.90
C TYR A 241 3.73 -2.51 9.40
N PHE A 242 3.99 -3.75 9.75
CA PHE A 242 4.27 -4.13 11.12
C PHE A 242 5.78 -4.21 11.33
N THR A 243 6.23 -3.69 12.46
CA THR A 243 7.65 -3.74 12.82
C THR A 243 8.02 -5.08 13.45
N ALA A 244 9.28 -5.46 13.39
CA ALA A 244 9.76 -6.67 14.07
C ALA A 244 9.41 -6.66 15.58
N THR A 245 9.45 -5.49 16.21
CA THR A 245 9.08 -5.34 17.63
C THR A 245 7.59 -5.57 17.89
N SER A 246 6.71 -5.09 17.00
CA SER A 246 5.27 -5.36 17.12
C SER A 246 4.92 -6.82 16.85
N MET A 247 5.58 -7.44 15.88
CA MET A 247 5.45 -8.88 15.60
C MET A 247 5.90 -9.72 16.79
N TYR A 248 7.06 -9.40 17.36
CA TYR A 248 7.57 -10.07 18.55
C TYR A 248 6.59 -9.97 19.72
N ALA A 249 6.08 -8.75 20.00
CA ALA A 249 5.14 -8.54 21.09
C ALA A 249 3.80 -9.27 20.85
N ALA A 250 3.31 -9.31 19.61
CA ALA A 250 2.10 -10.05 19.23
C ALA A 250 2.31 -11.56 19.40
N ASP A 251 3.44 -12.10 18.98
CA ASP A 251 3.79 -13.53 19.15
C ASP A 251 3.83 -13.92 20.63
N GLN A 252 4.42 -13.09 21.50
CA GLN A 252 4.41 -13.31 22.94
C GLN A 252 3.00 -13.34 23.53
N ALA A 253 2.03 -12.70 22.90
CA ALA A 253 0.61 -12.73 23.26
C ALA A 253 -0.16 -13.87 22.56
N GLY A 254 0.51 -14.74 21.81
CA GLY A 254 -0.11 -15.85 21.07
C GLY A 254 -0.83 -15.40 19.79
N ILE A 255 -0.57 -14.20 19.31
CA ILE A 255 -1.20 -13.64 18.11
C ILE A 255 -0.28 -13.88 16.90
N LYS A 256 -0.85 -14.44 15.84
CA LYS A 256 -0.14 -14.71 14.59
C LYS A 256 -0.65 -13.82 13.46
N VAL A 257 0.26 -13.51 12.53
CA VAL A 257 -0.10 -12.89 11.25
C VAL A 257 -0.86 -13.92 10.42
N ILE A 258 -2.04 -13.54 9.94
CA ILE A 258 -2.86 -14.36 9.05
C ILE A 258 -3.06 -13.58 7.76
N ALA A 259 -2.64 -14.18 6.64
CA ALA A 259 -2.90 -13.60 5.33
C ALA A 259 -4.41 -13.56 5.05
N PRO A 260 -4.91 -12.54 4.35
CA PRO A 260 -6.28 -12.52 3.87
C PRO A 260 -6.60 -13.79 3.08
N TYR A 261 -7.80 -14.31 3.27
CA TYR A 261 -8.30 -15.50 2.58
C TYR A 261 -9.73 -15.28 2.11
N VAL A 262 -10.27 -16.19 1.30
CA VAL A 262 -11.66 -16.09 0.86
C VAL A 262 -12.47 -17.26 1.38
N GLU A 263 -13.61 -16.95 1.94
CA GLU A 263 -14.66 -17.92 2.22
C GLU A 263 -15.89 -17.64 1.34
N ALA A 264 -16.58 -18.67 0.95
CA ALA A 264 -17.86 -18.59 0.26
C ALA A 264 -18.93 -19.34 1.06
N GLN A 265 -20.18 -18.91 0.94
CA GLN A 265 -21.29 -19.69 1.51
C GLN A 265 -21.55 -20.93 0.64
N ASP A 266 -21.76 -22.07 1.30
CA ASP A 266 -22.31 -23.25 0.64
C ASP A 266 -23.85 -23.16 0.51
N ALA A 267 -24.46 -24.19 -0.07
CA ALA A 267 -25.91 -24.23 -0.27
C ALA A 267 -26.71 -24.26 1.06
N GLN A 268 -26.07 -24.57 2.16
CA GLN A 268 -26.66 -24.59 3.52
C GLN A 268 -26.40 -23.27 4.26
N GLY A 269 -25.73 -22.31 3.62
CA GLY A 269 -25.38 -21.02 4.21
C GLY A 269 -24.15 -21.06 5.12
N LYS A 270 -23.42 -22.18 5.17
CA LYS A 270 -22.20 -22.32 5.94
C LYS A 270 -21.02 -21.69 5.17
N TRP A 271 -20.15 -20.99 5.88
CA TRP A 271 -18.93 -20.45 5.32
C TRP A 271 -17.87 -21.54 5.15
N VAL A 272 -17.34 -21.67 3.96
CA VAL A 272 -16.28 -22.62 3.62
C VAL A 272 -15.13 -21.87 2.94
N ARG A 273 -13.90 -22.18 3.33
CA ARG A 273 -12.72 -21.55 2.75
C ARG A 273 -12.51 -22.06 1.33
N VAL A 274 -12.37 -21.14 0.39
CA VAL A 274 -12.21 -21.41 -1.04
C VAL A 274 -10.90 -20.88 -1.63
N VAL A 275 -10.24 -19.96 -0.92
CA VAL A 275 -8.87 -19.51 -1.20
C VAL A 275 -8.15 -19.44 0.14
N GLU A 276 -7.07 -20.19 0.28
CA GLU A 276 -6.33 -20.29 1.54
C GLU A 276 -5.53 -19.03 1.87
N ASP A 277 -4.91 -18.42 0.87
CA ASP A 277 -4.03 -17.27 0.99
C ASP A 277 -4.16 -16.39 -0.25
N MET A 278 -4.54 -15.14 -0.05
CA MET A 278 -4.61 -14.13 -1.10
C MET A 278 -3.30 -13.34 -1.23
N GLY A 279 -2.39 -13.45 -0.27
CA GLY A 279 -1.30 -12.51 -0.07
C GLY A 279 -1.78 -11.17 0.49
N PHE A 280 -0.88 -10.21 0.55
CA PHE A 280 -1.13 -8.89 1.10
C PHE A 280 -0.96 -7.80 0.04
N PRO A 281 -1.76 -6.72 0.07
CA PRO A 281 -1.48 -5.51 -0.67
C PRO A 281 -0.46 -4.67 0.13
N ALA A 282 0.75 -5.19 0.29
CA ALA A 282 1.71 -4.57 1.20
C ALA A 282 2.21 -3.23 0.67
N GLY A 283 2.37 -2.24 1.56
CA GLY A 283 2.76 -0.86 1.25
C GLY A 283 1.61 0.02 0.78
N LEU A 284 1.89 0.96 -0.11
CA LEU A 284 0.88 1.86 -0.67
C LEU A 284 -0.14 1.09 -1.50
N ALA A 285 -1.32 1.69 -1.70
CA ALA A 285 -2.45 1.04 -2.34
C ALA A 285 -2.10 0.36 -3.68
N ARG A 286 -2.42 -0.90 -3.79
CA ARG A 286 -2.16 -1.80 -4.93
C ARG A 286 -3.41 -2.56 -5.32
N THR A 287 -3.43 -3.04 -6.56
CA THR A 287 -4.48 -3.93 -7.02
C THR A 287 -4.01 -5.38 -6.97
N MET A 288 -4.58 -6.15 -6.06
CA MET A 288 -4.44 -7.61 -6.06
C MET A 288 -5.53 -8.26 -6.88
N VAL A 289 -5.20 -9.35 -7.54
CA VAL A 289 -6.17 -10.15 -8.31
C VAL A 289 -6.20 -11.57 -7.77
N THR A 290 -7.36 -11.99 -7.30
CA THR A 290 -7.60 -13.35 -6.83
C THR A 290 -8.50 -14.10 -7.78
N ASP A 291 -8.07 -15.27 -8.25
CA ASP A 291 -8.87 -16.12 -9.14
C ASP A 291 -9.85 -16.96 -8.33
N LEU A 292 -11.14 -16.72 -8.56
CA LEU A 292 -12.26 -17.43 -7.95
C LEU A 292 -12.93 -18.40 -8.92
N THR A 293 -12.38 -18.58 -10.12
CA THR A 293 -12.95 -19.44 -11.16
C THR A 293 -13.09 -20.87 -10.64
N GLY A 294 -14.32 -21.38 -10.67
CA GLY A 294 -14.65 -22.73 -10.22
C GLY A 294 -14.54 -22.97 -8.71
N LYS A 295 -14.26 -21.92 -7.91
CA LYS A 295 -14.11 -22.04 -6.47
C LYS A 295 -15.37 -21.71 -5.69
N ILE A 296 -16.27 -20.95 -6.27
CA ILE A 296 -17.52 -20.56 -5.61
C ILE A 296 -18.53 -21.70 -5.72
N PRO A 297 -19.10 -22.19 -4.62
CA PRO A 297 -20.09 -23.24 -4.60
C PRO A 297 -21.31 -22.87 -5.46
N ALA A 298 -21.86 -23.86 -6.16
CA ALA A 298 -23.03 -23.64 -7.02
C ALA A 298 -24.23 -23.14 -6.20
N GLY A 299 -24.98 -22.19 -6.78
CA GLY A 299 -26.17 -21.63 -6.14
C GLY A 299 -25.92 -20.57 -5.07
N THR A 300 -24.66 -20.22 -4.82
CA THR A 300 -24.28 -19.17 -3.88
C THR A 300 -23.63 -17.99 -4.58
N ARG A 301 -23.65 -16.84 -3.95
CA ARG A 301 -23.06 -15.59 -4.48
C ARG A 301 -22.42 -14.74 -3.40
N ARG A 302 -22.43 -15.22 -2.16
CA ARG A 302 -21.83 -14.51 -1.04
C ARG A 302 -20.46 -15.05 -0.75
N ILE A 303 -19.50 -14.13 -0.66
CA ILE A 303 -18.15 -14.38 -0.18
C ILE A 303 -17.82 -13.45 0.95
N ARG A 304 -16.87 -13.82 1.77
CA ARG A 304 -16.25 -12.90 2.72
C ARG A 304 -14.73 -13.03 2.66
N ILE A 305 -14.08 -11.93 2.99
CA ILE A 305 -12.63 -11.79 3.01
C ILE A 305 -12.24 -11.48 4.45
N PRO A 306 -11.91 -12.49 5.24
CA PRO A 306 -11.36 -12.28 6.57
C PRO A 306 -9.94 -11.73 6.49
N VAL A 307 -9.66 -10.76 7.35
CA VAL A 307 -8.38 -10.04 7.42
C VAL A 307 -7.96 -9.95 8.87
N TRP A 308 -6.71 -10.27 9.16
CA TRP A 308 -6.05 -10.19 10.47
C TRP A 308 -6.88 -10.72 11.65
N GLY A 309 -6.32 -11.61 12.42
CA GLY A 309 -7.01 -12.16 13.57
C GLY A 309 -6.09 -12.87 14.53
N THR A 310 -6.59 -13.02 15.74
CA THR A 310 -6.05 -13.98 16.69
C THR A 310 -6.37 -15.38 16.18
N ALA A 311 -5.38 -16.29 16.21
CA ALA A 311 -5.70 -17.70 16.13
C ALA A 311 -6.49 -18.06 17.40
N THR A 312 -7.81 -18.14 17.30
CA THR A 312 -8.59 -18.86 18.30
C THR A 312 -8.41 -20.34 18.02
N ASN A 313 -7.83 -21.05 18.98
CA ASN A 313 -7.85 -22.52 19.01
C ASN A 313 -9.28 -23.05 18.93
#